data_ec4325648a7e8cb8bb16a630cb373211
#
_entry.id   ec4325648a7e8cb8bb16a630cb373211
#
_cell.length_a   1.000
_cell.length_b   1.000
_cell.length_c   1.000
_cell.angle_alpha   90.00
_cell.angle_beta   90.00
_cell.angle_gamma   90.00
#
_symmetry.space_group_name_H-M   'P 1'
#
loop_
_entity.id
_entity.type
_entity.pdbx_description
1 polymer ?
#
loop_
_entity_poly.entity_id
_entity_poly.type
_entity_poly.pdbx_seq_one_letter_code
_entity_poly.pdbx_strand_id
1 'polypeptide(L)'
;MSRRFHKRPHSQLSAKDGVLRRGGRLERLAFGERLIISRALCHFETMPNPPGGQSLRRYEAAKLSAKARTPIADPAFHFDWGQDRIGIWSWPRSLTQTLTDFEGEILPETVLHPPLQSGARLVSATEGYEGQVWRDNQLVASRWWPSRPTASDWSGFLRATRTPDTGEGVPEPVEPRLLDKPANPQPYTALLDRIRAISLRDIAALALVTLAVPGLYLLGQWVQLSQAQSSVSAELDE
;
A
#
# COMPACT_ATOMS: atom_id res chain seq x y z
N MET A 1 16.00 -7.59 -27.08
CA MET A 1 15.14 -8.44 -26.22
C MET A 1 14.31 -7.54 -25.30
N SER A 2 13.05 -7.29 -25.68
CA SER A 2 12.14 -6.40 -24.91
C SER A 2 11.56 -7.19 -23.76
N ARG A 3 11.93 -6.84 -22.51
CA ARG A 3 11.28 -7.37 -21.30
C ARG A 3 9.85 -6.86 -21.29
N ARG A 4 8.88 -7.72 -21.62
CA ARG A 4 7.46 -7.45 -21.37
C ARG A 4 7.28 -7.35 -19.85
N PHE A 5 7.16 -6.13 -19.34
CA PHE A 5 6.69 -5.89 -17.98
C PHE A 5 5.25 -6.42 -17.90
N HIS A 6 5.05 -7.52 -17.21
CA HIS A 6 3.72 -7.99 -16.87
C HIS A 6 3.08 -6.94 -15.96
N LYS A 7 2.08 -6.22 -16.50
CA LYS A 7 1.23 -5.36 -15.67
C LYS A 7 0.61 -6.25 -14.58
N ARG A 8 0.78 -5.85 -13.32
CA ARG A 8 0.12 -6.56 -12.21
C ARG A 8 -1.39 -6.46 -12.42
N PRO A 9 -2.12 -7.57 -12.33
CA PRO A 9 -3.57 -7.51 -12.37
C PRO A 9 -4.06 -6.64 -11.20
N HIS A 10 -5.07 -5.82 -11.44
CA HIS A 10 -5.68 -4.96 -10.42
C HIS A 10 -7.18 -5.10 -10.47
N SER A 11 -7.79 -5.02 -9.30
CA SER A 11 -9.24 -4.94 -9.11
C SER A 11 -9.59 -3.58 -8.53
N GLN A 12 -10.77 -3.09 -8.86
CA GLN A 12 -11.20 -1.75 -8.50
C GLN A 12 -12.47 -1.81 -7.65
N LEU A 13 -12.45 -1.09 -6.51
CA LEU A 13 -13.59 -0.95 -5.63
C LEU A 13 -14.33 0.35 -5.97
N SER A 14 -15.57 0.21 -6.43
CA SER A 14 -16.44 1.31 -6.83
C SER A 14 -17.41 1.69 -5.72
N ALA A 15 -17.72 2.99 -5.60
CA ALA A 15 -18.71 3.49 -4.65
C ALA A 15 -20.15 3.11 -5.06
N LYS A 16 -20.42 3.03 -6.36
CA LYS A 16 -21.78 2.78 -6.87
C LYS A 16 -22.36 1.43 -6.48
N ASP A 17 -21.51 0.41 -6.44
CA ASP A 17 -21.95 -0.96 -6.27
C ASP A 17 -21.47 -1.61 -4.98
N GLY A 18 -20.52 -0.98 -4.25
CA GLY A 18 -19.85 -1.58 -3.09
C GLY A 18 -19.10 -2.87 -3.45
N VAL A 19 -18.81 -3.07 -4.73
CA VAL A 19 -18.40 -4.34 -5.31
C VAL A 19 -17.04 -4.19 -5.99
N LEU A 20 -16.21 -5.16 -5.76
CA LEU A 20 -14.97 -5.36 -6.51
C LEU A 20 -15.28 -5.78 -7.95
N ARG A 21 -14.76 -5.02 -8.91
CA ARG A 21 -14.87 -5.35 -10.32
C ARG A 21 -13.49 -5.60 -10.93
N ARG A 22 -13.35 -6.79 -11.50
CA ARG A 22 -12.29 -7.11 -12.44
C ARG A 22 -12.96 -7.44 -13.76
N GLY A 23 -12.78 -6.60 -14.79
CA GLY A 23 -13.38 -6.85 -16.10
C GLY A 23 -14.89 -7.07 -16.08
N GLY A 24 -15.62 -6.54 -15.08
CA GLY A 24 -17.08 -6.67 -14.96
C GLY A 24 -17.60 -7.91 -14.22
N ARG A 25 -16.74 -8.77 -13.68
CA ARG A 25 -17.09 -9.94 -12.85
C ARG A 25 -16.56 -9.82 -11.45
N LEU A 26 -17.37 -10.27 -10.46
CA LEU A 26 -16.94 -10.58 -9.09
C LEU A 26 -16.06 -11.83 -9.15
N GLU A 27 -14.75 -11.64 -9.06
CA GLU A 27 -13.81 -12.76 -8.97
C GLU A 27 -13.09 -12.69 -7.61
N ARG A 28 -12.75 -13.85 -7.04
CA ARG A 28 -11.82 -13.92 -5.92
C ARG A 28 -10.50 -13.30 -6.34
N LEU A 29 -9.98 -12.39 -5.51
CA LEU A 29 -8.68 -11.79 -5.73
C LEU A 29 -7.61 -12.86 -5.57
N ALA A 30 -6.74 -12.98 -6.57
CA ALA A 30 -5.61 -13.89 -6.50
C ALA A 30 -4.49 -13.29 -5.62
N PHE A 31 -3.63 -14.16 -5.10
CA PHE A 31 -2.45 -13.75 -4.34
C PHE A 31 -1.57 -12.77 -5.12
N GLY A 32 -1.14 -11.70 -4.48
CA GLY A 32 -0.28 -10.67 -5.09
C GLY A 32 -1.01 -9.67 -5.99
N GLU A 33 -2.34 -9.70 -6.05
CA GLU A 33 -3.14 -8.69 -6.73
C GLU A 33 -3.15 -7.37 -5.98
N ARG A 34 -3.50 -6.31 -6.68
CA ARG A 34 -3.68 -4.98 -6.12
C ARG A 34 -5.16 -4.63 -6.12
N LEU A 35 -5.63 -4.09 -5.00
CA LEU A 35 -6.94 -3.47 -4.90
C LEU A 35 -6.81 -1.96 -5.00
N ILE A 36 -7.46 -1.37 -6.00
CA ILE A 36 -7.53 0.09 -6.16
C ILE A 36 -8.88 0.56 -5.63
N ILE A 37 -8.84 1.44 -4.61
CA ILE A 37 -10.04 2.05 -4.04
C ILE A 37 -10.34 3.35 -4.80
N SER A 38 -11.59 3.49 -5.24
CA SER A 38 -12.07 4.70 -5.89
C SER A 38 -11.88 5.93 -4.99
N ARG A 39 -11.52 7.06 -5.61
CA ARG A 39 -11.40 8.34 -4.91
C ARG A 39 -12.67 8.74 -4.18
N ALA A 40 -13.82 8.38 -4.71
CA ALA A 40 -15.13 8.64 -4.10
C ALA A 40 -15.30 8.03 -2.71
N LEU A 41 -14.58 6.96 -2.40
CA LEU A 41 -14.62 6.23 -1.11
C LEU A 41 -13.59 6.71 -0.11
N CYS A 42 -12.67 7.59 -0.52
CA CYS A 42 -11.54 8.01 0.29
C CYS A 42 -11.70 9.44 0.80
N HIS A 43 -11.33 9.65 2.05
CA HIS A 43 -11.05 10.97 2.60
C HIS A 43 -9.54 11.25 2.51
N PHE A 44 -9.18 12.46 2.12
CA PHE A 44 -7.80 12.92 2.02
C PHE A 44 -7.52 14.11 2.92
N GLU A 45 -6.42 14.04 3.64
CA GLU A 45 -5.87 15.16 4.38
C GLU A 45 -4.33 15.16 4.32
N THR A 46 -3.72 16.27 4.72
CA THR A 46 -2.27 16.35 4.89
C THR A 46 -1.89 16.77 6.29
N MET A 47 -0.75 16.31 6.78
CA MET A 47 -0.16 16.76 8.02
C MET A 47 1.35 16.95 7.88
N PRO A 48 1.99 17.81 8.70
CA PRO A 48 3.44 17.87 8.79
C PRO A 48 4.02 16.51 9.15
N ASN A 49 5.21 16.21 8.64
CA ASN A 49 5.92 15.01 9.04
C ASN A 49 6.16 15.02 10.56
N PRO A 50 5.82 13.95 11.30
CA PRO A 50 6.20 13.83 12.70
C PRO A 50 7.73 13.92 12.86
N PRO A 51 8.23 14.53 13.93
CA PRO A 51 9.67 14.59 14.20
C PRO A 51 10.26 13.20 14.41
N GLY A 52 11.55 13.06 14.11
CA GLY A 52 12.28 11.80 14.22
C GLY A 52 12.55 11.14 12.87
N GLY A 53 13.57 10.26 12.84
CA GLY A 53 13.92 9.51 11.63
C GLY A 53 12.82 8.58 11.15
N GLN A 54 13.06 7.86 10.05
CA GLN A 54 12.12 6.89 9.48
C GLN A 54 11.98 5.64 10.39
N SER A 55 11.42 5.80 11.59
CA SER A 55 11.20 4.72 12.54
C SER A 55 9.74 4.27 12.58
N LEU A 56 9.51 3.03 13.02
CA LEU A 56 8.17 2.51 13.29
C LEU A 56 7.37 3.45 14.20
N ARG A 57 8.04 4.10 15.16
CA ARG A 57 7.42 5.09 16.06
C ARG A 57 6.82 6.27 15.31
N ARG A 58 7.47 6.73 14.22
CA ARG A 58 6.97 7.81 13.38
C ARG A 58 5.70 7.40 12.64
N TYR A 59 5.66 6.17 12.12
CA TYR A 59 4.47 5.61 11.49
C TYR A 59 3.31 5.49 12.48
N GLU A 60 3.54 4.95 13.67
CA GLU A 60 2.50 4.82 14.71
C GLU A 60 2.01 6.20 15.19
N ALA A 61 2.90 7.17 15.34
CA ALA A 61 2.53 8.55 15.67
C ALA A 61 1.65 9.19 14.57
N ALA A 62 2.02 8.99 13.30
CA ALA A 62 1.22 9.46 12.17
C ALA A 62 -0.17 8.80 12.16
N LYS A 63 -0.23 7.50 12.37
CA LYS A 63 -1.48 6.72 12.41
C LYS A 63 -2.39 7.16 13.56
N LEU A 64 -1.85 7.37 14.75
CA LEU A 64 -2.61 7.86 15.88
C LEU A 64 -3.17 9.26 15.62
N SER A 65 -2.35 10.16 15.08
CA SER A 65 -2.77 11.51 14.71
C SER A 65 -3.84 11.50 13.63
N ALA A 66 -3.68 10.68 12.59
CA ALA A 66 -4.66 10.50 11.53
C ALA A 66 -5.99 9.97 12.07
N LYS A 67 -5.96 8.99 12.99
CA LYS A 67 -7.16 8.43 13.61
C LYS A 67 -7.94 9.47 14.42
N ALA A 68 -7.26 10.39 15.08
CA ALA A 68 -7.91 11.45 15.85
C ALA A 68 -8.57 12.53 14.98
N ARG A 69 -8.18 12.65 13.70
CA ARG A 69 -8.62 13.75 12.81
C ARG A 69 -9.59 13.29 11.72
N THR A 70 -9.54 12.02 11.32
CA THR A 70 -10.43 11.52 10.27
C THR A 70 -11.87 11.52 10.73
N PRO A 71 -12.84 11.87 9.83
CA PRO A 71 -14.26 11.78 10.14
C PRO A 71 -14.80 10.34 10.13
N ILE A 72 -13.96 9.34 9.82
CA ILE A 72 -14.35 7.94 9.67
C ILE A 72 -14.18 7.21 10.99
N ALA A 73 -15.22 6.54 11.48
CA ALA A 73 -15.24 5.91 12.82
C ALA A 73 -14.24 4.75 12.95
N ASP A 74 -14.15 3.87 11.95
CA ASP A 74 -13.15 2.78 11.91
C ASP A 74 -12.37 2.86 10.59
N PRO A 75 -11.31 3.70 10.56
CA PRO A 75 -10.58 3.94 9.33
C PRO A 75 -9.51 2.89 9.04
N ALA A 76 -9.36 2.54 7.78
CA ALA A 76 -8.12 2.05 7.21
C ALA A 76 -7.35 3.22 6.60
N PHE A 77 -6.03 3.12 6.54
CA PHE A 77 -5.16 4.21 6.11
C PHE A 77 -4.17 3.77 5.03
N HIS A 78 -3.86 4.73 4.14
CA HIS A 78 -2.66 4.74 3.33
C HIS A 78 -1.95 6.07 3.55
N PHE A 79 -0.61 6.03 3.73
CA PHE A 79 0.21 7.21 3.98
C PHE A 79 1.14 7.43 2.78
N ASP A 80 1.06 8.60 2.19
CA ASP A 80 1.97 9.04 1.13
C ASP A 80 3.02 9.98 1.73
N TRP A 81 4.23 9.43 1.96
CA TRP A 81 5.31 10.11 2.67
C TRP A 81 6.07 11.04 1.73
N GLY A 82 5.79 12.32 1.82
CA GLY A 82 6.58 13.34 1.16
C GLY A 82 7.76 13.84 2.01
N GLN A 83 8.45 14.84 1.50
CA GLN A 83 9.63 15.41 2.17
C GLN A 83 9.26 16.09 3.50
N ASP A 84 8.32 17.02 3.49
CA ASP A 84 7.93 17.81 4.67
C ASP A 84 6.56 17.45 5.23
N ARG A 85 5.74 16.76 4.46
CA ARG A 85 4.36 16.45 4.79
C ARG A 85 4.02 15.00 4.43
N ILE A 86 2.99 14.49 5.08
CA ILE A 86 2.37 13.21 4.78
C ILE A 86 1.01 13.47 4.17
N GLY A 87 0.72 12.89 3.02
CA GLY A 87 -0.63 12.70 2.50
C GLY A 87 -1.27 11.51 3.21
N ILE A 88 -2.47 11.70 3.72
CA ILE A 88 -3.20 10.67 4.48
C ILE A 88 -4.49 10.37 3.74
N TRP A 89 -4.60 9.15 3.30
CA TRP A 89 -5.82 8.60 2.73
C TRP A 89 -6.49 7.72 3.77
N SER A 90 -7.78 7.93 3.99
CA SER A 90 -8.57 7.09 4.88
C SER A 90 -9.89 6.68 4.23
N TRP A 91 -10.33 5.46 4.54
CA TRP A 91 -11.60 4.88 4.10
C TRP A 91 -12.16 3.98 5.20
N PRO A 92 -13.48 3.72 5.21
CA PRO A 92 -14.07 2.77 6.17
C PRO A 92 -13.43 1.39 6.03
N ARG A 93 -12.91 0.85 7.13
CA ARG A 93 -12.29 -0.49 7.13
C ARG A 93 -13.26 -1.57 6.66
N SER A 94 -14.56 -1.41 6.92
CA SER A 94 -15.61 -2.32 6.48
C SER A 94 -15.63 -2.56 4.97
N LEU A 95 -15.18 -1.59 4.16
CA LEU A 95 -15.09 -1.75 2.70
C LEU A 95 -14.09 -2.81 2.27
N THR A 96 -13.07 -3.05 3.08
CA THR A 96 -11.99 -4.00 2.79
C THR A 96 -12.01 -5.21 3.71
N GLN A 97 -12.82 -5.19 4.77
CA GLN A 97 -12.91 -6.25 5.78
C GLN A 97 -13.56 -7.53 5.23
N THR A 98 -14.45 -7.41 4.25
CA THR A 98 -15.06 -8.55 3.54
C THR A 98 -14.06 -9.31 2.67
N LEU A 99 -12.85 -8.77 2.50
CA LEU A 99 -11.76 -9.33 1.72
C LEU A 99 -10.73 -10.01 2.65
N THR A 100 -11.23 -10.81 3.61
CA THR A 100 -10.39 -11.45 4.65
C THR A 100 -9.24 -12.28 4.10
N ASP A 101 -9.38 -12.80 2.88
CA ASP A 101 -8.36 -13.62 2.21
C ASP A 101 -7.48 -12.79 1.23
N PHE A 102 -7.63 -11.45 1.24
CA PHE A 102 -6.83 -10.59 0.37
C PHE A 102 -5.50 -10.23 1.01
N GLU A 103 -4.42 -10.80 0.48
CA GLU A 103 -3.05 -10.53 0.91
C GLU A 103 -2.33 -9.51 0.00
N GLY A 104 -3.06 -8.83 -0.86
CA GLY A 104 -2.52 -7.86 -1.80
C GLY A 104 -2.38 -6.45 -1.24
N GLU A 105 -1.87 -5.56 -2.09
CA GLU A 105 -1.70 -4.14 -1.77
C GLU A 105 -3.02 -3.38 -2.00
N ILE A 106 -3.48 -2.62 -1.00
CA ILE A 106 -4.68 -1.78 -1.08
C ILE A 106 -4.24 -0.33 -1.23
N LEU A 107 -4.63 0.32 -2.34
CA LEU A 107 -4.21 1.67 -2.67
C LEU A 107 -5.39 2.55 -3.09
N PRO A 108 -5.45 3.82 -2.65
CA PRO A 108 -6.30 4.82 -3.30
C PRO A 108 -5.87 5.04 -4.75
N GLU A 109 -6.82 5.20 -5.67
CA GLU A 109 -6.49 5.41 -7.10
C GLU A 109 -5.58 6.62 -7.33
N THR A 110 -5.75 7.68 -6.54
CA THR A 110 -4.99 8.93 -6.67
C THR A 110 -3.49 8.75 -6.47
N VAL A 111 -3.05 7.81 -5.61
CA VAL A 111 -1.61 7.58 -5.39
C VAL A 111 -0.92 6.92 -6.59
N LEU A 112 -1.71 6.41 -7.51
CA LEU A 112 -1.25 5.87 -8.79
C LEU A 112 -1.31 6.89 -9.93
N HIS A 113 -1.80 8.11 -9.67
CA HIS A 113 -1.72 9.18 -10.66
C HIS A 113 -0.28 9.70 -10.78
N PRO A 114 0.18 10.04 -12.00
CA PRO A 114 1.46 10.69 -12.17
C PRO A 114 1.51 11.98 -11.35
N PRO A 115 2.58 12.25 -10.59
CA PRO A 115 2.73 13.50 -9.87
C PRO A 115 2.84 14.67 -10.85
N LEU A 116 2.43 15.83 -10.38
CA LEU A 116 2.67 17.12 -11.04
C LEU A 116 3.72 17.87 -10.22
N GLN A 117 4.69 18.50 -10.88
CA GLN A 117 5.73 19.25 -10.17
C GLN A 117 5.11 20.31 -9.25
N SER A 118 4.24 21.15 -9.77
CA SER A 118 3.47 22.14 -9.01
C SER A 118 2.26 22.59 -9.83
N GLY A 119 1.19 23.01 -9.15
CA GLY A 119 -0.02 23.52 -9.77
C GLY A 119 -1.28 22.77 -9.40
N ALA A 120 -2.37 23.12 -10.04
CA ALA A 120 -3.66 22.48 -9.87
C ALA A 120 -4.11 21.80 -11.16
N ARG A 121 -4.81 20.68 -11.04
CA ARG A 121 -5.47 20.00 -12.17
C ARG A 121 -6.78 19.38 -11.74
N LEU A 122 -7.68 19.24 -12.70
CA LEU A 122 -8.89 18.43 -12.56
C LEU A 122 -8.65 17.10 -13.25
N VAL A 123 -8.97 16.01 -12.56
CA VAL A 123 -8.76 14.64 -13.02
C VAL A 123 -10.12 13.93 -13.14
N SER A 124 -10.34 13.20 -14.22
CA SER A 124 -11.42 12.24 -14.31
C SER A 124 -11.04 11.03 -13.46
N ALA A 125 -11.69 10.87 -12.31
CA ALA A 125 -11.53 9.71 -11.45
C ALA A 125 -12.39 8.54 -11.98
N THR A 126 -12.20 7.34 -11.44
CA THR A 126 -13.07 6.19 -11.76
C THR A 126 -14.55 6.53 -11.57
N GLU A 127 -14.85 7.34 -10.57
CA GLU A 127 -16.17 7.86 -10.28
C GLU A 127 -16.07 9.35 -10.00
N GLY A 128 -16.70 10.17 -10.84
CA GLY A 128 -16.69 11.62 -10.69
C GLY A 128 -15.36 12.27 -11.07
N TYR A 129 -15.04 13.33 -10.36
CA TYR A 129 -13.90 14.19 -10.66
C TYR A 129 -13.11 14.49 -9.40
N GLU A 130 -11.79 14.61 -9.55
CA GLU A 130 -10.90 14.98 -8.47
C GLU A 130 -10.10 16.23 -8.81
N GLY A 131 -10.21 17.27 -7.98
CA GLY A 131 -9.30 18.42 -8.01
C GLY A 131 -8.07 18.08 -7.19
N GLN A 132 -6.91 18.25 -7.79
CA GLN A 132 -5.62 18.00 -7.18
C GLN A 132 -4.79 19.27 -7.17
N VAL A 133 -4.16 19.58 -6.03
CA VAL A 133 -3.14 20.63 -5.93
C VAL A 133 -1.82 19.98 -5.52
N TRP A 134 -0.79 20.28 -6.30
CA TRP A 134 0.55 19.73 -6.14
C TRP A 134 1.57 20.82 -5.83
N ARG A 135 2.55 20.53 -4.99
CA ARG A 135 3.73 21.37 -4.73
C ARG A 135 4.93 20.45 -4.56
N ASP A 136 6.00 20.73 -5.28
CA ASP A 136 7.25 19.96 -5.20
C ASP A 136 7.07 18.46 -5.38
N ASN A 137 6.28 18.06 -6.40
CA ASN A 137 5.88 16.67 -6.69
C ASN A 137 5.07 15.99 -5.58
N GLN A 138 4.55 16.74 -4.61
CA GLN A 138 3.71 16.21 -3.54
C GLN A 138 2.28 16.71 -3.67
N LEU A 139 1.31 15.82 -3.51
CA LEU A 139 -0.10 16.17 -3.43
C LEU A 139 -0.37 16.85 -2.08
N VAL A 140 -0.73 18.14 -2.11
CA VAL A 140 -1.01 18.91 -0.90
C VAL A 140 -2.49 19.08 -0.62
N ALA A 141 -3.34 18.93 -1.64
CA ALA A 141 -4.79 18.93 -1.47
C ALA A 141 -5.46 18.09 -2.56
N SER A 142 -6.54 17.44 -2.17
CA SER A 142 -7.40 16.65 -3.04
C SER A 142 -8.85 16.83 -2.62
N ARG A 143 -9.71 17.12 -3.58
CA ARG A 143 -11.16 17.20 -3.39
C ARG A 143 -11.89 16.44 -4.47
N TRP A 144 -12.85 15.64 -4.07
CA TRP A 144 -13.69 14.88 -4.97
C TRP A 144 -15.06 15.52 -5.18
N TRP A 145 -15.60 15.41 -6.41
CA TRP A 145 -16.97 15.80 -6.78
C TRP A 145 -17.64 14.69 -7.60
N PRO A 146 -18.94 14.43 -7.39
CA PRO A 146 -19.68 13.42 -8.15
C PRO A 146 -19.91 13.81 -9.61
N SER A 147 -19.87 15.11 -9.93
CA SER A 147 -19.98 15.69 -11.26
C SER A 147 -18.92 16.75 -11.46
N ARG A 148 -18.70 17.20 -12.72
CA ARG A 148 -17.73 18.27 -13.01
C ARG A 148 -18.03 19.49 -12.11
N PRO A 149 -17.05 20.00 -11.37
CA PRO A 149 -17.26 21.16 -10.49
C PRO A 149 -17.68 22.39 -11.28
N THR A 150 -18.45 23.24 -10.66
CA THR A 150 -18.74 24.58 -11.21
C THR A 150 -17.51 25.47 -11.05
N ALA A 151 -17.47 26.61 -11.78
CA ALA A 151 -16.40 27.61 -11.62
C ALA A 151 -16.30 28.09 -10.15
N SER A 152 -17.43 28.24 -9.46
CA SER A 152 -17.44 28.62 -8.03
C SER A 152 -16.84 27.55 -7.13
N ASP A 153 -17.15 26.25 -7.37
CA ASP A 153 -16.60 25.13 -6.61
C ASP A 153 -15.08 25.05 -6.79
N TRP A 154 -14.62 25.22 -8.04
CA TRP A 154 -13.21 25.18 -8.39
C TRP A 154 -12.44 26.36 -7.76
N SER A 155 -12.91 27.59 -7.94
CA SER A 155 -12.30 28.77 -7.31
C SER A 155 -12.32 28.69 -5.78
N GLY A 156 -13.40 28.12 -5.20
CA GLY A 156 -13.47 27.83 -3.76
C GLY A 156 -12.40 26.85 -3.31
N PHE A 157 -12.16 25.78 -4.08
CA PHE A 157 -11.11 24.80 -3.81
C PHE A 157 -9.71 25.44 -3.89
N LEU A 158 -9.41 26.22 -4.94
CA LEU A 158 -8.13 26.91 -5.09
C LEU A 158 -7.88 27.90 -3.93
N ARG A 159 -8.88 28.68 -3.54
CA ARG A 159 -8.77 29.61 -2.39
C ARG A 159 -8.49 28.88 -1.08
N ALA A 160 -9.22 27.77 -0.82
CA ALA A 160 -9.02 26.97 0.40
C ALA A 160 -7.60 26.39 0.50
N THR A 161 -6.98 26.14 -0.64
CA THR A 161 -5.61 25.59 -0.74
C THR A 161 -4.53 26.66 -0.91
N ARG A 162 -4.93 27.97 -0.91
CA ARG A 162 -4.03 29.10 -1.19
C ARG A 162 -3.27 28.93 -2.50
N THR A 163 -3.94 28.40 -3.51
CA THR A 163 -3.40 28.25 -4.86
C THR A 163 -3.90 29.42 -5.70
N PRO A 164 -3.03 30.10 -6.47
CA PRO A 164 -3.47 31.17 -7.35
C PRO A 164 -4.55 30.68 -8.31
N ASP A 165 -5.63 31.40 -8.41
CA ASP A 165 -6.66 31.21 -9.42
C ASP A 165 -6.27 32.02 -10.67
N THR A 166 -6.02 31.36 -11.78
CA THR A 166 -5.64 32.01 -13.06
C THR A 166 -6.81 32.70 -13.70
N GLY A 167 -8.04 32.53 -13.19
CA GLY A 167 -9.25 33.11 -13.77
C GLY A 167 -9.74 32.41 -15.05
N GLU A 168 -9.06 31.37 -15.49
CA GLU A 168 -9.42 30.61 -16.71
C GLU A 168 -10.63 29.69 -16.52
N GLY A 169 -11.21 29.66 -15.31
CA GLY A 169 -12.33 28.82 -14.95
C GLY A 169 -11.91 27.39 -14.58
N VAL A 170 -12.81 26.41 -14.79
CA VAL A 170 -12.55 25.01 -14.49
C VAL A 170 -11.72 24.39 -15.61
N PRO A 171 -10.53 23.85 -15.33
CA PRO A 171 -9.71 23.22 -16.36
C PRO A 171 -10.40 21.99 -16.95
N GLU A 172 -10.00 21.63 -18.18
CA GLU A 172 -10.46 20.38 -18.78
C GLU A 172 -9.96 19.17 -17.94
N PRO A 173 -10.84 18.20 -17.67
CA PRO A 173 -10.47 17.02 -16.93
C PRO A 173 -9.40 16.20 -17.67
N VAL A 174 -8.35 15.81 -16.97
CA VAL A 174 -7.31 14.92 -17.48
C VAL A 174 -7.64 13.50 -17.08
N GLU A 175 -7.52 12.54 -18.00
CA GLU A 175 -7.56 11.11 -17.71
C GLU A 175 -6.12 10.63 -17.46
N PRO A 176 -5.69 10.46 -16.20
CA PRO A 176 -4.32 10.06 -15.92
C PRO A 176 -4.12 8.59 -16.24
N ARG A 177 -3.01 8.28 -16.93
CA ARG A 177 -2.57 6.90 -17.03
C ARG A 177 -2.05 6.46 -15.66
N LEU A 178 -2.67 5.44 -15.06
CA LEU A 178 -2.24 4.92 -13.77
C LEU A 178 -0.82 4.37 -13.85
N LEU A 179 -0.02 4.72 -12.85
CA LEU A 179 1.32 4.19 -12.66
C LEU A 179 1.27 2.74 -12.17
N ASP A 180 2.28 1.95 -12.52
CA ASP A 180 2.41 0.58 -12.01
C ASP A 180 2.78 0.53 -10.52
N LYS A 181 3.26 1.64 -9.94
CA LYS A 181 3.61 1.78 -8.52
C LYS A 181 3.33 3.20 -8.07
N PRO A 182 2.99 3.42 -6.78
CA PRO A 182 2.94 4.77 -6.21
C PRO A 182 4.24 5.53 -6.46
N ALA A 183 4.12 6.83 -6.75
CA ALA A 183 5.29 7.69 -6.96
C ALA A 183 6.15 7.79 -5.69
N ASN A 184 5.51 7.81 -4.53
CA ASN A 184 6.16 7.81 -3.21
C ASN A 184 5.86 6.49 -2.49
N PRO A 185 6.69 5.45 -2.66
CA PRO A 185 6.47 4.17 -2.00
C PRO A 185 6.60 4.33 -0.47
N GLN A 186 5.72 3.66 0.26
CA GLN A 186 5.76 3.70 1.72
C GLN A 186 7.03 2.99 2.23
N PRO A 187 7.91 3.67 2.97
CA PRO A 187 9.20 3.09 3.36
C PRO A 187 9.07 1.92 4.35
N TYR A 188 7.90 1.75 4.99
CA TYR A 188 7.70 0.75 6.06
C TYR A 188 6.81 -0.42 5.67
N THR A 189 5.86 -0.24 4.76
CA THR A 189 5.01 -1.34 4.32
C THR A 189 5.82 -2.46 3.69
N ALA A 190 6.88 -2.13 2.94
CA ALA A 190 7.74 -3.14 2.34
C ALA A 190 8.41 -4.06 3.37
N LEU A 191 8.73 -3.59 4.57
CA LEU A 191 9.39 -4.38 5.59
C LEU A 191 8.36 -5.10 6.47
N LEU A 192 7.29 -4.43 6.87
CA LEU A 192 6.19 -5.02 7.63
C LEU A 192 5.38 -6.02 6.78
N ASP A 193 5.17 -5.72 5.50
CA ASP A 193 4.49 -6.63 4.58
C ASP A 193 5.37 -7.83 4.26
N ARG A 194 6.71 -7.69 4.19
CA ARG A 194 7.64 -8.82 4.12
C ARG A 194 7.58 -9.69 5.38
N ILE A 195 7.52 -9.07 6.56
CA ILE A 195 7.39 -9.81 7.83
C ILE A 195 6.02 -10.47 7.95
N ARG A 196 4.94 -9.83 7.50
CA ARG A 196 3.60 -10.41 7.47
C ARG A 196 3.41 -11.45 6.36
N ALA A 197 4.13 -11.33 5.24
CA ALA A 197 4.14 -12.30 4.15
C ALA A 197 4.96 -13.55 4.47
N ILE A 198 5.76 -13.55 5.55
CA ILE A 198 6.38 -14.77 6.07
C ILE A 198 5.26 -15.64 6.63
N SER A 199 4.82 -16.62 5.86
CA SER A 199 3.78 -17.52 6.28
C SER A 199 4.28 -18.37 7.46
N LEU A 200 3.35 -18.83 8.32
CA LEU A 200 3.68 -19.82 9.36
C LEU A 200 4.40 -21.04 8.79
N ARG A 201 4.13 -21.38 7.51
CA ARG A 201 4.82 -22.46 6.79
C ARG A 201 6.28 -22.14 6.51
N ASP A 202 6.61 -20.88 6.14
CA ASP A 202 7.99 -20.45 5.89
C ASP A 202 8.80 -20.43 7.18
N ILE A 203 8.16 -19.98 8.29
CA ILE A 203 8.76 -20.01 9.63
C ILE A 203 8.99 -21.47 10.06
N ALA A 204 8.01 -22.35 9.85
CA ALA A 204 8.14 -23.77 10.17
C ALA A 204 9.21 -24.45 9.31
N ALA A 205 9.28 -24.13 8.01
CA ALA A 205 10.31 -24.66 7.11
C ALA A 205 11.71 -24.19 7.52
N LEU A 206 11.87 -22.90 7.86
CA LEU A 206 13.13 -22.37 8.35
C LEU A 206 13.56 -23.01 9.68
N ALA A 207 12.61 -23.19 10.61
CA ALA A 207 12.87 -23.85 11.88
C ALA A 207 13.26 -25.33 11.67
N LEU A 208 12.60 -26.02 10.74
CA LEU A 208 12.90 -27.41 10.41
C LEU A 208 14.31 -27.57 9.81
N VAL A 209 14.70 -26.67 8.90
CA VAL A 209 16.06 -26.67 8.34
C VAL A 209 17.11 -26.35 9.41
N THR A 210 16.84 -25.38 10.31
CA THR A 210 17.76 -25.00 11.39
C THR A 210 17.96 -26.10 12.43
N LEU A 211 16.95 -26.93 12.64
CA LEU A 211 17.03 -28.08 13.56
C LEU A 211 17.57 -29.37 12.88
N ALA A 212 17.27 -29.55 11.59
CA ALA A 212 17.69 -30.73 10.84
C ALA A 212 19.22 -30.76 10.63
N VAL A 213 19.87 -29.62 10.37
CA VAL A 213 21.32 -29.56 10.13
C VAL A 213 22.14 -30.02 11.37
N PRO A 214 21.92 -29.45 12.57
CA PRO A 214 22.61 -29.93 13.77
C PRO A 214 22.23 -31.38 14.13
N GLY A 215 20.96 -31.76 13.92
CA GLY A 215 20.48 -33.16 14.17
C GLY A 215 21.20 -34.19 13.31
N LEU A 216 21.35 -33.92 12.02
CA LEU A 216 22.11 -34.77 11.09
C LEU A 216 23.60 -34.84 11.45
N TYR A 217 24.18 -33.70 11.87
CA TYR A 217 25.57 -33.68 12.32
C TYR A 217 25.79 -34.52 13.57
N LEU A 218 24.90 -34.42 14.56
CA LEU A 218 24.97 -35.22 15.78
C LEU A 218 24.75 -36.73 15.51
N LEU A 219 23.81 -37.07 14.61
CA LEU A 219 23.59 -38.45 14.16
C LEU A 219 24.85 -38.99 13.47
N GLY A 220 25.51 -38.23 12.62
CA GLY A 220 26.76 -38.64 11.98
C GLY A 220 27.86 -38.91 12.98
N GLN A 221 28.03 -38.07 14.01
CA GLN A 221 29.00 -38.33 15.09
C GLN A 221 28.66 -39.54 15.91
N TRP A 222 27.37 -39.76 16.22
CA TRP A 222 26.94 -40.96 16.98
C TRP A 222 27.20 -42.26 16.22
N VAL A 223 26.95 -42.28 14.90
CA VAL A 223 27.26 -43.45 14.05
C VAL A 223 28.77 -43.71 14.02
N GLN A 224 29.62 -42.71 13.89
CA GLN A 224 31.07 -42.86 13.93
C GLN A 224 31.57 -43.41 15.27
N LEU A 225 31.01 -42.90 16.38
CA LEU A 225 31.33 -43.38 17.72
C LEU A 225 30.89 -44.83 17.93
N SER A 226 29.71 -45.22 17.46
CA SER A 226 29.20 -46.59 17.56
C SER A 226 30.03 -47.57 16.72
N GLN A 227 30.50 -47.17 15.54
CA GLN A 227 31.41 -47.96 14.73
C GLN A 227 32.78 -48.14 15.38
N ALA A 228 33.31 -47.08 15.97
CA ALA A 228 34.58 -47.14 16.70
C ALA A 228 34.48 -48.05 17.93
N GLN A 229 33.36 -48.03 18.65
CA GLN A 229 33.14 -48.96 19.78
C GLN A 229 33.06 -50.42 19.34
N SER A 230 32.38 -50.70 18.23
CA SER A 230 32.29 -52.08 17.73
C SER A 230 33.62 -52.63 17.22
N SER A 231 34.51 -51.77 16.67
CA SER A 231 35.85 -52.19 16.25
C SER A 231 36.76 -52.52 17.45
N VAL A 232 36.69 -51.71 18.53
CA VAL A 232 37.48 -51.97 19.77
C VAL A 232 36.99 -53.22 20.50
N SER A 233 35.67 -53.48 20.51
CA SER A 233 35.17 -54.74 21.13
C SER A 233 35.57 -55.97 20.34
N ALA A 234 35.68 -55.89 19.02
CA ALA A 234 36.15 -57.00 18.19
C ALA A 234 37.66 -57.32 18.38
N GLU A 235 38.50 -56.31 18.65
CA GLU A 235 39.93 -56.50 18.96
C GLU A 235 40.18 -57.05 20.37
N LEU A 236 39.23 -56.94 21.31
CA LEU A 236 39.36 -57.46 22.67
C LEU A 236 38.92 -58.91 22.81
N ASP A 237 38.18 -59.46 21.83
CA ASP A 237 37.71 -60.84 21.81
C ASP A 237 38.64 -61.76 21.01
N GLU A 238 39.75 -61.32 20.45
CA GLU A 238 40.83 -62.08 19.86
C GLU A 238 41.98 -62.28 20.90
#